data_5ca615aad129e7391bc911ad83f8a886
#
_entry.id   5ca615aad129e7391bc911ad83f8a886
#
_cell.length_a   1.000
_cell.length_b   1.000
_cell.length_c   1.000
_cell.angle_alpha   90.00
_cell.angle_beta   90.00
_cell.angle_gamma   90.00
#
_symmetry.space_group_name_H-M   'P 1'
#
loop_
_entity.id
_entity.type
_entity.pdbx_description
1 polymer ?
#
loop_
_entity_poly.entity_id
_entity_poly.type
_entity_poly.pdbx_seq_one_letter_code
_entity_poly.pdbx_strand_id
1 'polypeptide(L)'
;MEKNKTLQQAWIITGPTSGIGHRAALDLAKHGTVVLVGRDSKKLNKVKAEINALPGGHALSVVCDFADVRSVHRAAAEIIALKLPIAGLANNAGIMSMRGGRSAQGWDLTFATNHLGPFAFTEALIPHLQDGANVVFTCSGVEDPIRKPAVASGFRGGRYITAEASARGEWRPGGSTNPGYDAYATSKQCELATVFAFAREIPRLRFNAVEPGFNPGTGLGRDANAILQFVAKYVMSPLAPLIKYWSTPKLAARVIAKVLTDTSDATGVYYNEKGKPMLASEQVRANEFCDRVVAETRKLLATVPMN
;
A
#
# COMPACT_ATOMS: atom_id res chain seq x y z
N MET A 1 -36.71 -17.27 17.63
CA MET A 1 -36.22 -16.98 16.28
C MET A 1 -34.95 -16.16 16.43
N GLU A 2 -33.78 -16.82 16.44
CA GLU A 2 -32.48 -16.11 16.35
C GLU A 2 -32.43 -15.38 15.01
N LYS A 3 -32.36 -14.05 15.05
CA LYS A 3 -32.05 -13.25 13.88
C LYS A 3 -30.66 -13.70 13.41
N ASN A 4 -30.60 -14.39 12.27
CA ASN A 4 -29.33 -14.60 11.53
C ASN A 4 -28.66 -13.26 11.43
N LYS A 5 -27.69 -12.98 12.30
CA LYS A 5 -26.78 -11.84 12.16
C LYS A 5 -25.93 -12.14 10.94
N THR A 6 -26.35 -11.67 9.78
CA THR A 6 -25.48 -11.64 8.61
C THR A 6 -24.19 -10.97 9.06
N LEU A 7 -23.08 -11.71 9.03
CA LEU A 7 -21.77 -11.16 9.41
C LEU A 7 -21.51 -9.94 8.52
N GLN A 8 -21.31 -8.79 9.15
CA GLN A 8 -21.03 -7.55 8.44
C GLN A 8 -19.72 -7.70 7.68
N GLN A 9 -19.70 -7.31 6.40
CA GLN A 9 -18.49 -7.33 5.57
C GLN A 9 -17.31 -6.66 6.28
N ALA A 10 -16.10 -7.13 6.01
CA ALA A 10 -14.89 -6.62 6.61
C ALA A 10 -13.92 -6.08 5.54
N TRP A 11 -13.29 -4.97 5.85
CA TRP A 11 -12.22 -4.35 5.05
C TRP A 11 -10.93 -4.30 5.85
N ILE A 12 -9.85 -4.78 5.26
CA ILE A 12 -8.51 -4.72 5.84
C ILE A 12 -7.81 -3.47 5.32
N ILE A 13 -7.17 -2.71 6.21
CA ILE A 13 -6.31 -1.60 5.81
C ILE A 13 -4.98 -1.64 6.54
N THR A 14 -3.88 -1.54 5.79
CA THR A 14 -2.53 -1.49 6.33
C THR A 14 -2.05 -0.04 6.49
N GLY A 15 -1.28 0.25 7.56
CA GLY A 15 -0.80 1.59 7.87
C GLY A 15 -1.87 2.60 8.28
N PRO A 16 -2.90 2.23 9.09
CA PRO A 16 -4.04 3.10 9.41
C PRO A 16 -3.74 4.14 10.50
N THR A 17 -2.51 4.26 10.98
CA THR A 17 -2.19 5.05 12.18
C THR A 17 -1.88 6.52 11.89
N SER A 18 -1.83 6.92 10.61
CA SER A 18 -1.58 8.32 10.20
C SER A 18 -1.95 8.56 8.74
N GLY A 19 -2.03 9.84 8.35
CA GLY A 19 -2.11 10.28 6.96
C GLY A 19 -3.30 9.70 6.19
N ILE A 20 -3.03 9.15 5.02
CA ILE A 20 -4.03 8.60 4.10
C ILE A 20 -4.73 7.39 4.72
N GLY A 21 -3.95 6.45 5.29
CA GLY A 21 -4.48 5.22 5.87
C GLY A 21 -5.44 5.47 7.03
N HIS A 22 -5.16 6.46 7.90
CA HIS A 22 -6.07 6.84 8.99
C HIS A 22 -7.41 7.34 8.45
N ARG A 23 -7.37 8.24 7.45
CA ARG A 23 -8.60 8.76 6.84
C ARG A 23 -9.39 7.68 6.09
N ALA A 24 -8.69 6.79 5.38
CA ALA A 24 -9.33 5.67 4.69
C ALA A 24 -9.98 4.69 5.67
N ALA A 25 -9.36 4.40 6.82
CA ALA A 25 -9.96 3.56 7.86
C ALA A 25 -11.28 4.14 8.39
N LEU A 26 -11.34 5.46 8.62
CA LEU A 26 -12.58 6.15 9.04
C LEU A 26 -13.66 6.13 7.95
N ASP A 27 -13.28 6.24 6.68
CA ASP A 27 -14.24 6.15 5.58
C ASP A 27 -14.76 4.72 5.41
N LEU A 28 -13.92 3.69 5.53
CA LEU A 28 -14.29 2.28 5.45
C LEU A 28 -15.19 1.83 6.62
N ALA A 29 -15.05 2.44 7.79
CA ALA A 29 -15.90 2.15 8.96
C ALA A 29 -17.40 2.40 8.71
N LYS A 30 -17.74 3.16 7.67
CA LYS A 30 -19.14 3.40 7.25
C LYS A 30 -19.75 2.21 6.49
N HIS A 31 -18.89 1.31 6.01
CA HIS A 31 -19.30 0.18 5.17
C HIS A 31 -19.32 -1.15 5.94
N GLY A 32 -18.66 -1.25 7.09
CA GLY A 32 -18.65 -2.44 7.91
C GLY A 32 -17.46 -2.52 8.88
N THR A 33 -17.07 -3.73 9.23
CA THR A 33 -15.93 -3.96 10.13
C THR A 33 -14.62 -3.56 9.47
N VAL A 34 -13.76 -2.82 10.18
CA VAL A 34 -12.43 -2.47 9.70
C VAL A 34 -11.35 -3.22 10.47
N VAL A 35 -10.52 -3.99 9.78
CA VAL A 35 -9.34 -4.63 10.36
C VAL A 35 -8.12 -3.72 10.14
N LEU A 36 -7.64 -3.13 11.21
CA LEU A 36 -6.51 -2.19 11.24
C LEU A 36 -5.21 -2.95 11.39
N VAL A 37 -4.32 -2.87 10.39
CA VAL A 37 -3.06 -3.61 10.39
C VAL A 37 -1.86 -2.65 10.41
N GLY A 38 -0.96 -2.81 11.38
CA GLY A 38 0.22 -1.97 11.52
C GLY A 38 1.12 -2.40 12.69
N ARG A 39 2.30 -1.80 12.80
CA ARG A 39 3.34 -2.25 13.73
C ARG A 39 3.21 -1.74 15.17
N ASP A 40 2.52 -0.62 15.39
CA ASP A 40 2.41 0.05 16.69
C ASP A 40 1.03 -0.20 17.30
N SER A 41 0.95 -1.14 18.24
CA SER A 41 -0.30 -1.53 18.90
C SER A 41 -0.99 -0.38 19.62
N LYS A 42 -0.22 0.54 20.25
CA LYS A 42 -0.78 1.69 20.96
C LYS A 42 -1.47 2.65 19.99
N LYS A 43 -0.86 2.91 18.83
CA LYS A 43 -1.47 3.76 17.79
C LYS A 43 -2.66 3.07 17.13
N LEU A 44 -2.58 1.76 16.87
CA LEU A 44 -3.71 0.98 16.37
C LEU A 44 -4.91 1.06 17.32
N ASN A 45 -4.69 0.89 18.62
CA ASN A 45 -5.75 0.98 19.62
C ASN A 45 -6.40 2.36 19.70
N LYS A 46 -5.65 3.44 19.45
CA LYS A 46 -6.25 4.79 19.34
C LYS A 46 -7.21 4.88 18.17
N VAL A 47 -6.81 4.42 16.98
CA VAL A 47 -7.67 4.43 15.79
C VAL A 47 -8.87 3.50 15.97
N LYS A 48 -8.66 2.33 16.56
CA LYS A 48 -9.74 1.39 16.92
C LYS A 48 -10.77 2.06 17.83
N ALA A 49 -10.33 2.74 18.88
CA ALA A 49 -11.23 3.45 19.80
C ALA A 49 -11.99 4.59 19.08
N GLU A 50 -11.30 5.34 18.21
CA GLU A 50 -11.93 6.40 17.40
C GLU A 50 -13.04 5.85 16.51
N ILE A 51 -12.79 4.74 15.79
CA ILE A 51 -13.81 4.10 14.94
C ILE A 51 -14.95 3.54 15.78
N ASN A 52 -14.67 2.85 16.88
CA ASN A 52 -15.70 2.25 17.73
C ASN A 52 -16.58 3.29 18.45
N ALA A 53 -16.14 4.55 18.54
CA ALA A 53 -16.93 5.66 19.02
C ALA A 53 -17.90 6.25 17.96
N LEU A 54 -17.74 5.88 16.68
CA LEU A 54 -18.66 6.30 15.61
C LEU A 54 -19.95 5.47 15.67
N PRO A 55 -21.10 6.05 15.33
CA PRO A 55 -22.36 5.29 15.22
C PRO A 55 -22.21 4.12 14.24
N GLY A 56 -22.40 2.89 14.73
CA GLY A 56 -22.24 1.66 13.94
C GLY A 56 -20.79 1.29 13.59
N GLY A 57 -19.81 2.03 14.08
CA GLY A 57 -18.40 1.76 13.84
C GLY A 57 -17.94 0.50 14.58
N HIS A 58 -17.21 -0.36 13.87
CA HIS A 58 -16.59 -1.55 14.45
C HIS A 58 -15.19 -1.76 13.86
N ALA A 59 -14.18 -1.82 14.72
CA ALA A 59 -12.81 -2.04 14.30
C ALA A 59 -12.10 -3.10 15.14
N LEU A 60 -11.28 -3.88 14.49
CA LEU A 60 -10.32 -4.82 15.06
C LEU A 60 -8.90 -4.35 14.74
N SER A 61 -7.93 -4.77 15.52
CA SER A 61 -6.52 -4.38 15.28
C SER A 61 -5.62 -5.60 15.33
N VAL A 62 -4.73 -5.72 14.34
CA VAL A 62 -3.75 -6.79 14.20
C VAL A 62 -2.37 -6.17 14.07
N VAL A 63 -1.41 -6.65 14.86
CA VAL A 63 -0.03 -6.14 14.83
C VAL A 63 0.75 -6.82 13.72
N CYS A 64 1.33 -6.02 12.81
CA CYS A 64 2.15 -6.50 11.71
C CYS A 64 3.29 -5.52 11.42
N ASP A 65 4.52 -6.02 11.40
CA ASP A 65 5.65 -5.32 10.79
C ASP A 65 5.89 -5.86 9.38
N PHE A 66 5.61 -5.04 8.38
CA PHE A 66 5.80 -5.40 6.97
C PHE A 66 7.29 -5.54 6.56
N ALA A 67 8.22 -5.12 7.41
CA ALA A 67 9.65 -5.37 7.24
C ALA A 67 10.09 -6.75 7.78
N ASP A 68 9.16 -7.56 8.30
CA ASP A 68 9.40 -8.93 8.78
C ASP A 68 8.37 -9.90 8.21
N VAL A 69 8.79 -10.76 7.28
CA VAL A 69 7.92 -11.75 6.62
C VAL A 69 7.25 -12.69 7.63
N ARG A 70 7.93 -13.05 8.72
CA ARG A 70 7.33 -13.89 9.78
C ARG A 70 6.21 -13.14 10.51
N SER A 71 6.39 -11.84 10.75
CA SER A 71 5.32 -10.99 11.31
C SER A 71 4.12 -10.90 10.37
N VAL A 72 4.38 -10.80 9.05
CA VAL A 72 3.34 -10.78 8.01
C VAL A 72 2.50 -12.06 8.05
N HIS A 73 3.13 -13.22 8.09
CA HIS A 73 2.41 -14.49 8.13
C HIS A 73 1.62 -14.69 9.42
N ARG A 74 2.17 -14.30 10.59
CA ARG A 74 1.42 -14.32 11.84
C ARG A 74 0.18 -13.42 11.79
N ALA A 75 0.32 -12.22 11.25
CA ALA A 75 -0.80 -11.28 11.12
C ALA A 75 -1.88 -11.81 10.14
N ALA A 76 -1.48 -12.41 9.03
CA ALA A 76 -2.42 -13.04 8.10
C ALA A 76 -3.17 -14.19 8.79
N ALA A 77 -2.48 -15.06 9.52
CA ALA A 77 -3.09 -16.16 10.26
C ALA A 77 -4.09 -15.66 11.34
N GLU A 78 -3.74 -14.59 12.06
CA GLU A 78 -4.63 -13.94 13.03
C GLU A 78 -5.92 -13.44 12.36
N ILE A 79 -5.79 -12.77 11.20
CA ILE A 79 -6.94 -12.27 10.43
C ILE A 79 -7.83 -13.42 9.93
N ILE A 80 -7.22 -14.49 9.41
CA ILE A 80 -7.94 -15.68 8.94
C ILE A 80 -8.74 -16.32 10.08
N ALA A 81 -8.14 -16.38 11.29
CA ALA A 81 -8.80 -16.92 12.48
C ALA A 81 -10.04 -16.11 12.92
N LEU A 82 -10.16 -14.84 12.52
CA LEU A 82 -11.35 -14.02 12.79
C LEU A 82 -12.61 -14.52 12.01
N LYS A 83 -12.44 -15.32 10.97
CA LYS A 83 -13.51 -15.87 10.11
C LYS A 83 -14.50 -14.81 9.61
N LEU A 84 -14.00 -13.62 9.28
CA LEU A 84 -14.78 -12.52 8.74
C LEU A 84 -14.97 -12.66 7.22
N PRO A 85 -16.12 -12.23 6.68
CA PRO A 85 -16.32 -12.13 5.23
C PRO A 85 -15.52 -10.91 4.69
N ILE A 86 -14.29 -11.14 4.25
CA ILE A 86 -13.37 -10.08 3.84
C ILE A 86 -13.71 -9.63 2.41
N ALA A 87 -14.28 -8.43 2.28
CA ALA A 87 -14.71 -7.83 1.02
C ALA A 87 -13.63 -6.95 0.36
N GLY A 88 -12.56 -6.65 1.08
CA GLY A 88 -11.45 -5.90 0.48
C GLY A 88 -10.22 -5.75 1.35
N LEU A 89 -9.08 -5.49 0.68
CA LEU A 89 -7.76 -5.28 1.27
C LEU A 89 -7.11 -4.02 0.68
N ALA A 90 -6.81 -3.03 1.52
CA ALA A 90 -6.01 -1.86 1.15
C ALA A 90 -4.55 -2.01 1.63
N ASN A 91 -3.64 -2.31 0.73
CA ASN A 91 -2.19 -2.24 0.94
C ASN A 91 -1.75 -0.78 0.85
N ASN A 92 -1.82 -0.07 1.98
CA ASN A 92 -1.50 1.35 2.06
C ASN A 92 -0.24 1.63 2.92
N ALA A 93 0.18 0.69 3.76
CA ALA A 93 1.42 0.84 4.53
C ALA A 93 2.62 1.03 3.61
N GLY A 94 3.46 2.01 3.91
CA GLY A 94 4.67 2.26 3.15
C GLY A 94 5.58 3.28 3.83
N ILE A 95 6.84 3.23 3.47
CA ILE A 95 7.88 4.14 3.95
C ILE A 95 8.75 4.61 2.78
N MET A 96 9.43 5.72 2.98
CA MET A 96 10.56 6.16 2.17
C MET A 96 11.70 6.50 3.14
N SER A 97 12.67 5.58 3.28
CA SER A 97 13.81 5.78 4.15
C SER A 97 14.95 6.47 3.41
N MET A 98 15.25 7.71 3.78
CA MET A 98 16.36 8.47 3.21
C MET A 98 17.71 8.03 3.75
N ARG A 99 17.74 7.33 4.88
CA ARG A 99 18.95 6.82 5.53
C ARG A 99 19.23 5.35 5.22
N GLY A 100 18.35 4.72 4.41
CA GLY A 100 18.37 3.28 4.21
C GLY A 100 17.90 2.51 5.45
N GLY A 101 18.38 1.30 5.60
CA GLY A 101 18.06 0.39 6.71
C GLY A 101 17.92 -1.04 6.23
N ARG A 102 17.83 -1.97 7.19
CA ARG A 102 17.64 -3.40 6.91
C ARG A 102 16.39 -3.92 7.61
N SER A 103 15.71 -4.81 6.92
CA SER A 103 14.57 -5.57 7.42
C SER A 103 15.02 -6.70 8.36
N ALA A 104 14.08 -7.40 8.96
CA ALA A 104 14.38 -8.58 9.80
C ALA A 104 15.12 -9.69 9.03
N GLN A 105 14.93 -9.79 7.71
CA GLN A 105 15.62 -10.73 6.84
C GLN A 105 16.94 -10.16 6.25
N GLY A 106 17.38 -8.97 6.67
CA GLY A 106 18.58 -8.31 6.15
C GLY A 106 18.40 -7.62 4.80
N TRP A 107 17.16 -7.53 4.29
CA TRP A 107 16.83 -6.88 3.02
C TRP A 107 16.74 -5.36 3.13
N ASP A 108 16.80 -4.65 1.99
CA ASP A 108 16.53 -3.21 1.96
C ASP A 108 15.20 -2.91 2.65
N LEU A 109 15.23 -1.99 3.62
CA LEU A 109 14.08 -1.72 4.48
C LEU A 109 12.87 -1.18 3.70
N THR A 110 13.11 -0.31 2.72
CA THR A 110 12.04 0.30 1.91
C THR A 110 11.41 -0.74 0.99
N PHE A 111 12.24 -1.52 0.29
CA PHE A 111 11.78 -2.58 -0.61
C PHE A 111 11.03 -3.67 0.14
N ALA A 112 11.56 -4.11 1.30
CA ALA A 112 10.89 -5.10 2.15
C ALA A 112 9.53 -4.60 2.66
N THR A 113 9.47 -3.37 3.21
CA THR A 113 8.24 -2.83 3.80
C THR A 113 7.16 -2.54 2.76
N ASN A 114 7.56 -2.01 1.58
CA ASN A 114 6.61 -1.55 0.58
C ASN A 114 6.18 -2.67 -0.37
N HIS A 115 7.09 -3.56 -0.76
CA HIS A 115 6.79 -4.59 -1.77
C HIS A 115 6.72 -5.99 -1.18
N LEU A 116 7.82 -6.51 -0.58
CA LEU A 116 7.89 -7.92 -0.17
C LEU A 116 6.85 -8.27 0.90
N GLY A 117 6.69 -7.41 1.92
CA GLY A 117 5.73 -7.61 2.98
C GLY A 117 4.27 -7.57 2.51
N PRO A 118 3.81 -6.50 1.82
CA PRO A 118 2.47 -6.43 1.25
C PRO A 118 2.18 -7.54 0.22
N PHE A 119 3.17 -7.96 -0.56
CA PHE A 119 3.06 -9.10 -1.47
C PHE A 119 2.76 -10.38 -0.70
N ALA A 120 3.60 -10.74 0.29
CA ALA A 120 3.40 -11.94 1.12
C ALA A 120 2.08 -11.91 1.88
N PHE A 121 1.70 -10.74 2.41
CA PHE A 121 0.43 -10.53 3.11
C PHE A 121 -0.77 -10.77 2.20
N THR A 122 -0.71 -10.22 0.99
CA THR A 122 -1.77 -10.39 -0.01
C THR A 122 -1.89 -11.85 -0.42
N GLU A 123 -0.80 -12.53 -0.77
CA GLU A 123 -0.82 -13.95 -1.14
C GLU A 123 -1.41 -14.83 -0.05
N ALA A 124 -1.02 -14.61 1.21
CA ALA A 124 -1.56 -15.36 2.34
C ALA A 124 -3.07 -15.16 2.53
N LEU A 125 -3.61 -13.98 2.18
CA LEU A 125 -5.03 -13.67 2.34
C LEU A 125 -5.89 -14.03 1.12
N ILE A 126 -5.33 -14.12 -0.09
CA ILE A 126 -6.07 -14.43 -1.32
C ILE A 126 -7.06 -15.59 -1.16
N PRO A 127 -6.73 -16.75 -0.58
CA PRO A 127 -7.67 -17.86 -0.44
C PRO A 127 -8.88 -17.57 0.46
N HIS A 128 -8.78 -16.51 1.29
CA HIS A 128 -9.75 -16.15 2.32
C HIS A 128 -10.54 -14.88 2.00
N LEU A 129 -10.25 -14.22 0.89
CA LEU A 129 -11.04 -13.10 0.38
C LEU A 129 -12.30 -13.60 -0.33
N GLN A 130 -13.41 -12.90 -0.17
CA GLN A 130 -14.66 -13.20 -0.90
C GLN A 130 -14.46 -13.02 -2.41
N ASP A 131 -15.23 -13.78 -3.21
CA ASP A 131 -15.27 -13.54 -4.65
C ASP A 131 -15.76 -12.11 -4.93
N GLY A 132 -15.11 -11.45 -5.88
CA GLY A 132 -15.33 -10.05 -6.16
C GLY A 132 -14.73 -9.07 -5.15
N ALA A 133 -13.97 -9.52 -4.14
CA ALA A 133 -13.27 -8.63 -3.23
C ALA A 133 -12.24 -7.78 -3.97
N ASN A 134 -12.15 -6.49 -3.58
CA ASN A 134 -11.15 -5.58 -4.12
C ASN A 134 -9.85 -5.61 -3.31
N VAL A 135 -8.71 -5.71 -4.00
CA VAL A 135 -7.37 -5.53 -3.44
C VAL A 135 -6.77 -4.28 -4.06
N VAL A 136 -6.51 -3.28 -3.22
CA VAL A 136 -6.02 -1.97 -3.66
C VAL A 136 -4.62 -1.74 -3.12
N PHE A 137 -3.66 -1.40 -4.00
CA PHE A 137 -2.32 -0.98 -3.61
C PHE A 137 -2.18 0.54 -3.75
N THR A 138 -1.64 1.18 -2.72
CA THR A 138 -1.28 2.60 -2.74
C THR A 138 0.09 2.76 -3.41
N CYS A 139 0.07 2.94 -4.72
CA CYS A 139 1.26 3.11 -5.55
C CYS A 139 1.72 4.58 -5.63
N SER A 140 2.59 4.91 -6.55
CA SER A 140 3.06 6.27 -6.78
C SER A 140 3.61 6.43 -8.19
N GLY A 141 3.31 7.56 -8.84
CA GLY A 141 3.84 7.87 -10.17
C GLY A 141 5.35 8.13 -10.22
N VAL A 142 6.06 8.07 -9.10
CA VAL A 142 7.54 8.13 -9.08
C VAL A 142 8.19 6.90 -9.71
N GLU A 143 7.43 5.83 -9.94
CA GLU A 143 7.88 4.62 -10.64
C GLU A 143 8.18 4.90 -12.12
N ASP A 144 7.55 5.93 -12.68
CA ASP A 144 7.69 6.29 -14.09
C ASP A 144 8.86 7.28 -14.31
N PRO A 145 9.89 6.89 -15.08
CA PRO A 145 11.08 7.71 -15.31
C PRO A 145 10.81 8.97 -16.13
N ILE A 146 9.70 9.08 -16.84
CA ILE A 146 9.34 10.25 -17.66
C ILE A 146 8.29 11.14 -17.00
N ARG A 147 7.79 10.80 -15.82
CA ARG A 147 6.80 11.59 -15.10
C ARG A 147 7.39 12.91 -14.61
N LYS A 148 7.06 13.99 -15.28
CA LYS A 148 7.68 15.33 -15.10
C LYS A 148 7.77 15.77 -13.63
N PRO A 149 6.70 15.71 -12.79
CA PRO A 149 6.80 16.13 -11.39
C PRO A 149 7.78 15.28 -10.57
N ALA A 150 7.82 13.97 -10.80
CA ALA A 150 8.74 13.06 -10.13
C ALA A 150 10.19 13.36 -10.53
N VAL A 151 10.45 13.52 -11.84
CA VAL A 151 11.78 13.87 -12.38
C VAL A 151 12.25 15.21 -11.82
N ALA A 152 11.40 16.24 -11.78
CA ALA A 152 11.72 17.53 -11.19
C ALA A 152 12.05 17.45 -9.69
N SER A 153 11.47 16.48 -8.98
CA SER A 153 11.77 16.20 -7.57
C SER A 153 13.01 15.33 -7.37
N GLY A 154 13.71 14.92 -8.44
CA GLY A 154 14.94 14.13 -8.38
C GLY A 154 14.77 12.63 -8.54
N PHE A 155 13.55 12.10 -8.70
CA PHE A 155 13.32 10.69 -9.01
C PHE A 155 13.76 10.35 -10.44
N ARG A 156 14.10 9.10 -10.68
CA ARG A 156 14.53 8.58 -12.01
C ARG A 156 13.73 7.33 -12.42
N GLY A 157 12.58 7.11 -11.81
CA GLY A 157 11.75 5.92 -12.04
C GLY A 157 12.22 4.69 -11.29
N GLY A 158 11.51 3.59 -11.45
CA GLY A 158 11.89 2.31 -10.90
C GLY A 158 13.17 1.77 -11.55
N ARG A 159 14.03 1.13 -10.75
CA ARG A 159 15.36 0.63 -11.13
C ARG A 159 15.51 -0.86 -10.87
N TYR A 160 14.45 -1.61 -11.11
CA TYR A 160 14.42 -3.04 -10.87
C TYR A 160 15.42 -3.81 -11.73
N ILE A 161 16.17 -4.71 -11.10
CA ILE A 161 17.05 -5.69 -11.74
C ILE A 161 16.42 -7.08 -11.56
N THR A 162 16.43 -7.58 -10.31
CA THR A 162 15.75 -8.79 -9.84
C THR A 162 15.22 -8.54 -8.43
N ALA A 163 14.33 -9.40 -7.93
CA ALA A 163 13.85 -9.32 -6.55
C ALA A 163 15.00 -9.46 -5.54
N GLU A 164 15.95 -10.37 -5.78
CA GLU A 164 17.12 -10.56 -4.92
C GLU A 164 18.05 -9.34 -4.92
N ALA A 165 18.34 -8.76 -6.09
CA ALA A 165 19.17 -7.56 -6.20
C ALA A 165 18.51 -6.38 -5.47
N SER A 166 17.21 -6.18 -5.68
CA SER A 166 16.45 -5.13 -5.01
C SER A 166 16.39 -5.33 -3.48
N ALA A 167 16.28 -6.58 -3.03
CA ALA A 167 16.35 -6.92 -1.61
C ALA A 167 17.73 -6.62 -1.01
N ARG A 168 18.82 -6.75 -1.77
CA ARG A 168 20.15 -6.32 -1.33
C ARG A 168 20.35 -4.80 -1.37
N GLY A 169 19.43 -4.03 -1.99
CA GLY A 169 19.56 -2.59 -2.20
C GLY A 169 20.39 -2.25 -3.44
N GLU A 170 20.39 -3.13 -4.43
CA GLU A 170 21.07 -2.97 -5.71
C GLU A 170 20.07 -2.54 -6.78
N TRP A 171 20.41 -1.49 -7.51
CA TRP A 171 19.55 -0.86 -8.49
C TRP A 171 20.21 -0.73 -9.84
N ARG A 172 19.44 -0.77 -10.92
CA ARG A 172 19.92 -0.55 -12.28
C ARG A 172 20.61 0.83 -12.39
N PRO A 173 21.75 0.95 -13.09
CA PRO A 173 22.47 2.22 -13.26
C PRO A 173 21.61 3.38 -13.79
N GLY A 174 22.03 4.62 -13.53
CA GLY A 174 21.35 5.84 -13.94
C GLY A 174 20.22 6.27 -12.98
N GLY A 175 20.27 5.83 -11.73
CA GLY A 175 19.35 6.19 -10.67
C GLY A 175 19.49 7.62 -10.15
N SER A 176 18.77 7.91 -9.07
CA SER A 176 18.79 9.19 -8.38
C SER A 176 20.08 9.37 -7.57
N THR A 177 20.50 10.62 -7.43
CA THR A 177 21.56 10.99 -6.47
C THR A 177 21.01 11.12 -5.04
N ASN A 178 19.70 11.19 -4.86
CA ASN A 178 19.10 11.30 -3.55
C ASN A 178 18.98 9.92 -2.90
N PRO A 179 19.49 9.76 -1.66
CA PRO A 179 19.37 8.50 -0.93
C PRO A 179 17.91 8.04 -0.80
N GLY A 180 17.68 6.73 -0.94
CA GLY A 180 16.36 6.11 -0.75
C GLY A 180 15.37 6.29 -1.90
N TYR A 181 15.64 7.18 -2.88
CA TYR A 181 14.70 7.41 -3.98
C TYR A 181 14.57 6.22 -4.92
N ASP A 182 15.68 5.56 -5.26
CA ASP A 182 15.65 4.37 -6.13
C ASP A 182 14.95 3.19 -5.44
N ALA A 183 15.22 2.97 -4.15
CA ALA A 183 14.52 1.96 -3.35
C ALA A 183 13.01 2.21 -3.34
N TYR A 184 12.59 3.45 -3.09
CA TYR A 184 11.19 3.82 -3.05
C TYR A 184 10.51 3.69 -4.43
N ALA A 185 11.09 4.28 -5.48
CA ALA A 185 10.54 4.21 -6.82
C ALA A 185 10.45 2.77 -7.34
N THR A 186 11.47 1.94 -7.07
CA THR A 186 11.47 0.52 -7.45
C THR A 186 10.45 -0.27 -6.66
N SER A 187 10.26 -0.01 -5.36
CA SER A 187 9.21 -0.66 -4.60
C SER A 187 7.81 -0.36 -5.17
N LYS A 188 7.56 0.90 -5.59
CA LYS A 188 6.29 1.31 -6.22
C LYS A 188 6.10 0.73 -7.62
N GLN A 189 7.17 0.56 -8.37
CA GLN A 189 7.16 -0.15 -9.65
C GLN A 189 6.76 -1.62 -9.47
N CYS A 190 7.34 -2.31 -8.48
CA CYS A 190 7.03 -3.71 -8.20
C CYS A 190 5.62 -3.91 -7.62
N GLU A 191 5.13 -3.00 -6.77
CA GLU A 191 3.74 -3.02 -6.32
C GLU A 191 2.75 -2.94 -7.50
N LEU A 192 2.99 -2.02 -8.44
CA LEU A 192 2.13 -1.84 -9.60
C LEU A 192 2.22 -3.01 -10.57
N ALA A 193 3.41 -3.59 -10.76
CA ALA A 193 3.60 -4.82 -11.52
C ALA A 193 2.81 -6.00 -10.89
N THR A 194 2.83 -6.11 -9.56
CA THR A 194 2.04 -7.12 -8.82
C THR A 194 0.54 -6.95 -9.07
N VAL A 195 0.02 -5.71 -9.03
CA VAL A 195 -1.39 -5.44 -9.31
C VAL A 195 -1.78 -5.94 -10.69
N PHE A 196 -0.99 -5.64 -11.72
CA PHE A 196 -1.32 -6.04 -13.09
C PHE A 196 -1.17 -7.54 -13.34
N ALA A 197 -0.18 -8.19 -12.72
CA ALA A 197 -0.04 -9.64 -12.80
C ALA A 197 -1.20 -10.35 -12.08
N PHE A 198 -1.52 -9.98 -10.84
CA PHE A 198 -2.59 -10.60 -10.06
C PHE A 198 -3.98 -10.36 -10.64
N ALA A 199 -4.21 -9.21 -11.27
CA ALA A 199 -5.46 -8.96 -12.00
C ALA A 199 -5.71 -9.97 -13.13
N ARG A 200 -4.65 -10.48 -13.77
CA ARG A 200 -4.73 -11.55 -14.80
C ARG A 200 -4.76 -12.95 -14.18
N GLU A 201 -3.94 -13.17 -13.15
CA GLU A 201 -3.76 -14.50 -12.55
C GLU A 201 -4.97 -14.93 -11.70
N ILE A 202 -5.68 -13.98 -11.07
CA ILE A 202 -6.69 -14.26 -10.04
C ILE A 202 -8.02 -13.59 -10.41
N PRO A 203 -8.73 -14.07 -11.45
CA PRO A 203 -9.91 -13.39 -12.01
C PRO A 203 -11.14 -13.35 -11.07
N ARG A 204 -11.17 -14.13 -9.99
CA ARG A 204 -12.21 -14.07 -8.98
C ARG A 204 -12.10 -12.85 -8.07
N LEU A 205 -10.94 -12.15 -8.05
CA LEU A 205 -10.68 -10.94 -7.28
C LEU A 205 -10.41 -9.75 -8.20
N ARG A 206 -10.52 -8.54 -7.66
CA ARG A 206 -10.26 -7.29 -8.37
C ARG A 206 -9.03 -6.62 -7.80
N PHE A 207 -7.96 -6.52 -8.59
CA PHE A 207 -6.70 -5.89 -8.19
C PHE A 207 -6.56 -4.54 -8.87
N ASN A 208 -6.47 -3.48 -8.08
CA ASN A 208 -6.36 -2.12 -8.59
C ASN A 208 -5.28 -1.33 -7.84
N ALA A 209 -4.77 -0.29 -8.45
CA ALA A 209 -3.77 0.60 -7.86
C ALA A 209 -4.30 2.03 -7.77
N VAL A 210 -3.89 2.76 -6.73
CA VAL A 210 -4.20 4.19 -6.57
C VAL A 210 -2.91 4.96 -6.40
N GLU A 211 -2.68 5.97 -7.25
CA GLU A 211 -1.72 7.03 -7.00
C GLU A 211 -2.39 8.12 -6.17
N PRO A 212 -1.97 8.32 -4.91
CA PRO A 212 -2.62 9.28 -4.03
C PRO A 212 -2.26 10.74 -4.35
N GLY A 213 -1.39 11.00 -5.34
CA GLY A 213 -0.78 12.31 -5.60
C GLY A 213 0.25 12.68 -4.52
N PHE A 214 0.92 13.82 -4.71
CA PHE A 214 1.82 14.34 -3.69
C PHE A 214 1.01 14.87 -2.51
N ASN A 215 1.24 14.30 -1.33
CA ASN A 215 0.54 14.64 -0.08
C ASN A 215 1.53 15.27 0.92
N PRO A 216 1.71 16.59 0.91
CA PRO A 216 2.58 17.27 1.87
C PRO A 216 2.08 17.03 3.30
N GLY A 217 3.01 16.84 4.25
CA GLY A 217 2.68 16.63 5.66
C GLY A 217 2.26 15.20 6.04
N THR A 218 2.41 14.22 5.14
CA THR A 218 2.25 12.80 5.49
C THR A 218 3.52 12.23 6.14
N GLY A 219 3.38 11.09 6.83
CA GLY A 219 4.50 10.41 7.51
C GLY A 219 5.62 9.87 6.60
N LEU A 220 5.50 9.98 5.28
CA LEU A 220 6.57 9.67 4.32
C LEU A 220 7.79 10.59 4.46
N GLY A 221 7.59 11.85 4.87
CA GLY A 221 8.66 12.83 5.13
C GLY A 221 9.12 12.91 6.59
N ARG A 222 9.03 11.84 7.36
CA ARG A 222 9.40 11.83 8.80
C ARG A 222 10.85 12.21 9.07
N ASP A 223 11.73 11.95 8.11
CA ASP A 223 13.17 12.27 8.22
C ASP A 223 13.48 13.75 7.91
N ALA A 224 12.48 14.53 7.48
CA ALA A 224 12.62 15.97 7.26
C ALA A 224 12.70 16.73 8.59
N ASN A 225 13.37 17.89 8.58
CA ASN A 225 13.46 18.74 9.76
C ASN A 225 12.08 19.32 10.16
N ALA A 226 11.93 19.75 11.43
CA ALA A 226 10.67 20.22 11.99
C ALA A 226 10.08 21.43 11.22
N ILE A 227 10.92 22.32 10.69
CA ILE A 227 10.49 23.50 9.94
C ILE A 227 9.85 23.05 8.62
N LEU A 228 10.49 22.13 7.89
CA LEU A 228 9.96 21.61 6.62
C LEU A 228 8.65 20.83 6.85
N GLN A 229 8.56 20.06 7.93
CA GLN A 229 7.30 19.39 8.32
C GLN A 229 6.20 20.40 8.65
N PHE A 230 6.51 21.49 9.34
CA PHE A 230 5.56 22.56 9.64
C PHE A 230 5.06 23.25 8.36
N VAL A 231 5.96 23.65 7.47
CA VAL A 231 5.62 24.25 6.17
C VAL A 231 4.78 23.29 5.32
N ALA A 232 5.16 22.03 5.25
CA ALA A 232 4.42 20.99 4.52
C ALA A 232 2.99 20.85 5.04
N LYS A 233 2.81 20.86 6.37
CA LYS A 233 1.51 20.65 7.00
C LYS A 233 0.60 21.89 6.93
N TYR A 234 1.12 23.07 7.21
CA TYR A 234 0.31 24.27 7.41
C TYR A 234 0.25 25.21 6.21
N VAL A 235 1.23 25.15 5.29
CA VAL A 235 1.28 25.98 4.09
C VAL A 235 0.98 25.16 2.83
N MET A 236 1.72 24.09 2.62
CA MET A 236 1.59 23.32 1.37
C MET A 236 0.31 22.47 1.32
N SER A 237 -0.08 21.86 2.43
CA SER A 237 -1.24 20.96 2.49
C SER A 237 -2.58 21.66 2.15
N PRO A 238 -2.87 22.89 2.63
CA PRO A 238 -4.08 23.62 2.23
C PRO A 238 -4.11 24.01 0.75
N LEU A 239 -2.95 24.25 0.13
CA LEU A 239 -2.84 24.59 -1.30
C LEU A 239 -2.87 23.38 -2.22
N ALA A 240 -2.71 22.19 -1.68
CA ALA A 240 -2.61 20.96 -2.45
C ALA A 240 -3.75 20.72 -3.46
N PRO A 241 -5.05 20.99 -3.15
CA PRO A 241 -6.13 20.78 -4.11
C PRO A 241 -6.07 21.67 -5.34
N LEU A 242 -5.34 22.78 -5.28
CA LEU A 242 -5.22 23.77 -6.37
C LEU A 242 -4.05 23.45 -7.30
N ILE A 243 -3.13 22.58 -6.89
CA ILE A 243 -1.93 22.25 -7.66
C ILE A 243 -2.11 20.90 -8.33
N LYS A 244 -1.83 20.83 -9.63
CA LYS A 244 -1.91 19.58 -10.42
C LYS A 244 -0.98 18.53 -9.82
N TYR A 245 -1.46 17.29 -9.70
CA TYR A 245 -0.77 16.12 -9.09
C TYR A 245 -0.58 16.19 -7.57
N TRP A 246 -1.09 17.23 -6.90
CA TRP A 246 -1.11 17.31 -5.46
C TRP A 246 -2.46 16.87 -4.92
N SER A 247 -2.46 16.36 -3.69
CA SER A 247 -3.67 15.92 -3.02
C SER A 247 -3.56 16.17 -1.52
N THR A 248 -4.65 15.89 -0.81
CA THR A 248 -4.68 15.86 0.65
C THR A 248 -4.92 14.44 1.14
N PRO A 249 -4.50 14.07 2.35
CA PRO A 249 -4.80 12.75 2.90
C PRO A 249 -6.29 12.40 2.86
N LYS A 250 -7.17 13.40 3.00
CA LYS A 250 -8.63 13.22 2.93
C LYS A 250 -9.11 12.87 1.52
N LEU A 251 -8.60 13.55 0.50
CA LEU A 251 -8.99 13.27 -0.90
C LEU A 251 -8.42 11.93 -1.36
N ALA A 252 -7.15 11.67 -1.10
CA ALA A 252 -6.52 10.40 -1.42
C ALA A 252 -7.22 9.20 -0.74
N ALA A 253 -7.58 9.34 0.53
CA ALA A 253 -8.31 8.32 1.27
C ALA A 253 -9.68 8.01 0.65
N ARG A 254 -10.42 9.05 0.21
CA ARG A 254 -11.70 8.86 -0.50
C ARG A 254 -11.56 8.06 -1.79
N VAL A 255 -10.49 8.30 -2.55
CA VAL A 255 -10.24 7.52 -3.78
C VAL A 255 -9.97 6.06 -3.42
N ILE A 256 -9.10 5.79 -2.42
CA ILE A 256 -8.82 4.43 -1.97
C ILE A 256 -10.11 3.74 -1.47
N ALA A 257 -10.88 4.39 -0.60
CA ALA A 257 -12.12 3.82 -0.08
C ALA A 257 -13.13 3.56 -1.21
N LYS A 258 -13.28 4.51 -2.16
CA LYS A 258 -14.17 4.33 -3.32
C LYS A 258 -13.77 3.13 -4.17
N VAL A 259 -12.48 2.98 -4.53
CA VAL A 259 -12.01 1.84 -5.33
C VAL A 259 -12.13 0.54 -4.56
N LEU A 260 -11.86 0.56 -3.25
CA LEU A 260 -11.97 -0.63 -2.40
C LEU A 260 -13.40 -1.13 -2.23
N THR A 261 -14.38 -0.21 -2.21
CA THR A 261 -15.81 -0.53 -2.03
C THR A 261 -16.59 -0.54 -3.36
N ASP A 262 -15.90 -0.41 -4.49
CA ASP A 262 -16.50 -0.47 -5.83
C ASP A 262 -17.05 -1.88 -6.09
N THR A 263 -18.26 -1.94 -6.64
CA THR A 263 -18.94 -3.18 -7.01
C THR A 263 -18.86 -3.50 -8.51
N SER A 264 -18.21 -2.63 -9.30
CA SER A 264 -17.94 -2.90 -10.72
C SER A 264 -16.88 -3.99 -10.90
N ASP A 265 -16.78 -4.54 -12.11
CA ASP A 265 -15.77 -5.57 -12.42
C ASP A 265 -14.40 -4.98 -12.82
N ALA A 266 -14.14 -3.72 -12.48
CA ALA A 266 -12.89 -3.06 -12.79
C ALA A 266 -11.70 -3.73 -12.07
N THR A 267 -10.77 -4.28 -12.83
CA THR A 267 -9.53 -4.90 -12.35
C THR A 267 -8.37 -4.52 -13.26
N GLY A 268 -7.14 -4.48 -12.72
CA GLY A 268 -5.95 -4.05 -13.47
C GLY A 268 -5.95 -2.55 -13.81
N VAL A 269 -6.65 -1.73 -13.01
CA VAL A 269 -6.73 -0.29 -13.26
C VAL A 269 -5.81 0.47 -12.30
N TYR A 270 -5.02 1.38 -12.84
CA TYR A 270 -4.25 2.35 -12.09
C TYR A 270 -4.99 3.69 -12.05
N TYR A 271 -5.45 4.11 -10.88
CA TYR A 271 -6.19 5.34 -10.67
C TYR A 271 -5.27 6.47 -10.19
N ASN A 272 -5.48 7.67 -10.73
CA ASN A 272 -4.77 8.87 -10.27
C ASN A 272 -5.41 9.47 -9.00
N GLU A 273 -4.87 10.60 -8.52
CA GLU A 273 -5.32 11.35 -7.33
C GLU A 273 -6.77 11.84 -7.39
N LYS A 274 -7.40 11.78 -8.56
CA LYS A 274 -8.81 12.14 -8.79
C LYS A 274 -9.71 10.93 -8.98
N GLY A 275 -9.16 9.71 -8.86
CA GLY A 275 -9.88 8.47 -9.10
C GLY A 275 -10.21 8.22 -10.57
N LYS A 276 -9.42 8.78 -11.49
CA LYS A 276 -9.52 8.52 -12.93
C LYS A 276 -8.42 7.56 -13.36
N PRO A 277 -8.68 6.65 -14.33
CA PRO A 277 -7.64 5.79 -14.87
C PRO A 277 -6.46 6.59 -15.42
N MET A 278 -5.26 6.07 -15.20
CA MET A 278 -4.01 6.60 -15.73
C MET A 278 -3.10 5.47 -16.21
N LEU A 279 -2.09 5.80 -17.02
CA LEU A 279 -1.11 4.83 -17.48
C LEU A 279 0.05 4.70 -16.48
N ALA A 280 0.53 3.48 -16.32
CA ALA A 280 1.81 3.17 -15.72
C ALA A 280 2.96 3.44 -16.69
N SER A 281 4.21 3.37 -16.21
CA SER A 281 5.40 3.39 -17.06
C SER A 281 5.35 2.31 -18.14
N GLU A 282 6.06 2.52 -19.22
CA GLU A 282 6.13 1.56 -20.35
C GLU A 282 6.59 0.18 -19.85
N GLN A 283 7.57 0.13 -18.98
CA GLN A 283 8.08 -1.13 -18.41
C GLN A 283 7.01 -1.90 -17.64
N VAL A 284 6.20 -1.23 -16.82
CA VAL A 284 5.13 -1.87 -16.03
C VAL A 284 3.94 -2.27 -16.90
N ARG A 285 3.75 -1.64 -18.05
CA ARG A 285 2.70 -2.05 -19.01
C ARG A 285 3.05 -3.33 -19.78
N ALA A 286 4.30 -3.77 -19.75
CA ALA A 286 4.72 -5.04 -20.33
C ALA A 286 4.38 -6.20 -19.39
N ASN A 287 3.52 -7.12 -19.85
CA ASN A 287 3.10 -8.28 -19.04
C ASN A 287 4.27 -9.14 -18.57
N GLU A 288 5.26 -9.36 -19.42
CA GLU A 288 6.46 -10.15 -19.13
C GLU A 288 7.26 -9.57 -17.96
N PHE A 289 7.31 -8.23 -17.85
CA PHE A 289 7.92 -7.57 -16.70
C PHE A 289 7.15 -7.85 -15.42
N CYS A 290 5.82 -7.69 -15.45
CA CYS A 290 4.96 -7.93 -14.30
C CYS A 290 5.04 -9.38 -13.81
N ASP A 291 4.97 -10.32 -14.73
CA ASP A 291 5.01 -11.76 -14.44
C ASP A 291 6.38 -12.16 -13.85
N ARG A 292 7.47 -11.57 -14.38
CA ARG A 292 8.82 -11.78 -13.86
C ARG A 292 8.96 -11.22 -12.44
N VAL A 293 8.47 -10.02 -12.15
CA VAL A 293 8.49 -9.44 -10.80
C VAL A 293 7.79 -10.36 -9.80
N VAL A 294 6.61 -10.86 -10.15
CA VAL A 294 5.84 -11.77 -9.29
C VAL A 294 6.58 -13.09 -9.07
N ALA A 295 7.08 -13.72 -10.13
CA ALA A 295 7.78 -15.01 -10.04
C ALA A 295 9.07 -14.90 -9.19
N GLU A 296 9.87 -13.85 -9.41
CA GLU A 296 11.10 -13.62 -8.66
C GLU A 296 10.81 -13.26 -7.18
N THR A 297 9.72 -12.52 -6.91
CA THR A 297 9.30 -12.19 -5.55
C THR A 297 8.86 -13.45 -4.79
N ARG A 298 8.06 -14.32 -5.40
CA ARG A 298 7.68 -15.63 -4.84
C ARG A 298 8.89 -16.48 -4.51
N LYS A 299 9.84 -16.57 -5.45
CA LYS A 299 11.08 -17.31 -5.26
C LYS A 299 11.89 -16.78 -4.07
N LEU A 300 12.04 -15.46 -3.96
CA LEU A 300 12.77 -14.83 -2.85
C LEU A 300 12.06 -15.09 -1.51
N LEU A 301 10.75 -14.91 -1.44
CA LEU A 301 9.97 -15.13 -0.21
C LEU A 301 10.01 -16.60 0.25
N ALA A 302 10.04 -17.56 -0.68
CA ALA A 302 10.16 -18.99 -0.36
C ALA A 302 11.50 -19.35 0.33
N THR A 303 12.51 -18.49 0.28
CA THR A 303 13.78 -18.70 0.99
C THR A 303 13.70 -18.40 2.49
N VAL A 304 12.62 -17.77 2.97
CA VAL A 304 12.47 -17.41 4.39
C VAL A 304 11.91 -18.60 5.17
N PRO A 305 12.64 -19.11 6.16
CA PRO A 305 12.11 -20.17 7.03
C PRO A 305 10.90 -19.68 7.80
N MET A 306 9.84 -20.49 7.84
CA MET A 306 8.57 -20.19 8.50
C MET A 306 8.50 -20.70 9.95
N ASN A 307 9.63 -21.13 10.51
CA ASN A 307 9.74 -21.68 11.87
C ASN A 307 9.71 -20.59 12.92
#